data_c80444a367a35a788ed49baf1005f7cd
#
_entry.id   c80444a367a35a788ed49baf1005f7cd
#
_cell.length_a   1.000
_cell.length_b   1.000
_cell.length_c   1.000
_cell.angle_alpha   90.00
_cell.angle_beta   90.00
_cell.angle_gamma   90.00
#
_symmetry.space_group_name_H-M   'P 1'
#
loop_
_entity.id
_entity.type
_entity.pdbx_description
1 polymer ?
#
loop_
_entity_poly.entity_id
_entity_poly.type
_entity_poly.pdbx_seq_one_letter_code
_entity_poly.pdbx_strand_id
1 'polypeptide(L)'
;GRVASLEQVRTVVEQGGAAIVDARTPARFQGAEGSGYPGVASGAMPGAVNLHWGRFFDSANNFVFVSPERAAEIFAEAKVDVNGPIITTCGSGVTAAILGFMVERLVNKDWLLYDGSWHEWGQRPDTPKLVHASPK
;
A
#
# COMPACT_ATOMS: atom_id res chain seq x y z
N GLY A 1 0.31 -6.56 -14.29
CA GLY A 1 1.07 -5.73 -13.40
C GLY A 1 2.56 -5.96 -13.54
N ARG A 2 3.32 -5.00 -13.11
CA ARG A 2 4.77 -5.05 -13.17
C ARG A 2 5.34 -4.80 -11.79
N VAL A 3 6.60 -5.19 -11.60
CA VAL A 3 7.27 -5.03 -10.32
C VAL A 3 8.06 -3.71 -10.33
N ALA A 4 7.86 -2.90 -9.30
CA ALA A 4 8.64 -1.69 -9.10
C ALA A 4 9.90 -2.05 -8.32
N SER A 5 11.03 -1.46 -8.71
CA SER A 5 12.28 -1.64 -7.98
C SER A 5 12.31 -0.71 -6.77
N LEU A 6 13.20 -1.02 -5.81
CA LEU A 6 13.40 -0.15 -4.66
C LEU A 6 13.77 1.26 -5.11
N GLU A 7 14.59 1.39 -6.16
CA GLU A 7 15.01 2.70 -6.64
C GLU A 7 13.84 3.49 -7.24
N GLN A 8 12.92 2.81 -7.95
CA GLN A 8 11.73 3.48 -8.47
C GLN A 8 10.88 3.99 -7.33
N VAL A 9 10.67 3.18 -6.30
CA VAL A 9 9.86 3.59 -5.15
C VAL A 9 10.53 4.73 -4.41
N ARG A 10 11.85 4.65 -4.22
CA ARG A 10 12.58 5.73 -3.56
C ARG A 10 12.41 7.05 -4.31
N THR A 11 12.50 7.02 -5.63
CA THR A 11 12.32 8.21 -6.45
C THR A 11 10.92 8.81 -6.24
N VAL A 12 9.90 7.97 -6.20
CA VAL A 12 8.53 8.44 -5.98
C VAL A 12 8.38 9.04 -4.58
N VAL A 13 8.96 8.40 -3.56
CA VAL A 13 8.91 8.94 -2.20
C VAL A 13 9.54 10.33 -2.14
N GLU A 14 10.65 10.53 -2.85
CA GLU A 14 11.38 11.80 -2.81
C GLU A 14 10.77 12.87 -3.71
N GLN A 15 10.27 12.49 -4.87
CA GLN A 15 9.88 13.43 -5.92
C GLN A 15 8.39 13.41 -6.26
N GLY A 16 7.68 12.38 -5.84
CA GLY A 16 6.27 12.24 -6.23
C GLY A 16 6.15 11.60 -7.59
N GLY A 17 5.01 11.77 -8.22
CA GLY A 17 4.73 11.27 -9.56
C GLY A 17 3.88 10.02 -9.60
N ALA A 18 3.61 9.39 -8.47
CA ALA A 18 2.70 8.25 -8.39
C ALA A 18 2.12 8.17 -6.99
N ALA A 19 0.96 7.54 -6.86
CA ALA A 19 0.41 7.22 -5.55
C ALA A 19 1.03 5.93 -5.05
N ILE A 20 1.50 5.93 -3.80
CA ILE A 20 1.95 4.70 -3.14
C ILE A 20 0.86 4.28 -2.18
N VAL A 21 0.32 3.09 -2.38
CA VAL A 21 -0.82 2.59 -1.61
C VAL A 21 -0.39 1.37 -0.83
N ASP A 22 -0.48 1.47 0.50
CA ASP A 22 0.01 0.43 1.42
C ASP A 22 -1.16 -0.38 1.95
N ALA A 23 -1.12 -1.69 1.71
CA ALA A 23 -2.22 -2.59 2.03
C ALA A 23 -2.20 -3.12 3.46
N ARG A 24 -1.21 -2.75 4.27
CA ARG A 24 -1.09 -3.24 5.65
C ARG A 24 -2.21 -2.70 6.53
N THR A 25 -2.32 -3.24 7.75
CA THR A 25 -3.27 -2.72 8.73
C THR A 25 -2.92 -1.28 9.11
N PRO A 26 -3.92 -0.48 9.51
CA PRO A 26 -3.63 0.89 9.96
C PRO A 26 -2.62 0.95 11.10
N ALA A 27 -2.68 0.01 12.04
CA ALA A 27 -1.77 0.03 13.19
C ALA A 27 -0.31 -0.13 12.75
N ARG A 28 -0.05 -1.02 11.79
CA ARG A 28 1.31 -1.20 11.27
C ARG A 28 1.74 -0.03 10.42
N PHE A 29 0.84 0.48 9.61
CA PHE A 29 1.12 1.64 8.76
C PHE A 29 1.48 2.87 9.61
N GLN A 30 0.74 3.09 10.69
CA GLN A 30 0.97 4.24 11.57
C GLN A 30 2.21 4.08 12.45
N GLY A 31 2.73 2.87 12.57
CA GLY A 31 3.84 2.60 13.47
C GLY A 31 3.42 2.35 14.90
N ALA A 32 2.11 2.30 15.18
CA ALA A 32 1.60 2.00 16.52
C ALA A 32 1.85 0.55 16.90
N GLU A 33 1.94 -0.32 15.89
CA GLU A 33 2.27 -1.73 16.04
C GLU A 33 3.55 -2.00 15.27
N GLY A 34 4.39 -2.90 15.74
CA GLY A 34 5.63 -3.25 15.07
C GLY A 34 5.36 -3.85 13.69
N SER A 35 6.42 -3.92 12.88
CA SER A 35 6.30 -4.36 11.49
C SER A 35 5.84 -5.80 11.35
N GLY A 36 6.04 -6.61 12.37
CA GLY A 36 5.77 -8.05 12.31
C GLY A 36 6.98 -8.87 11.89
N TYR A 37 8.10 -8.22 11.57
CA TYR A 37 9.32 -8.90 11.15
C TYR A 37 10.48 -8.47 12.04
N PRO A 38 11.25 -9.45 12.60
CA PRO A 38 12.40 -9.11 13.43
C PRO A 38 13.42 -8.28 12.64
N GLY A 39 13.94 -7.24 13.28
CA GLY A 39 14.96 -6.40 12.67
C GLY A 39 14.44 -5.42 11.62
N VAL A 40 13.14 -5.36 11.42
CA VAL A 40 12.53 -4.45 10.44
C VAL A 40 11.83 -3.32 11.20
N ALA A 41 12.11 -2.08 10.82
CA ALA A 41 11.57 -0.91 11.50
C ALA A 41 10.04 -0.86 11.38
N SER A 42 9.41 -0.17 12.31
CA SER A 42 7.98 0.13 12.22
C SER A 42 7.77 1.40 11.42
N GLY A 43 6.51 1.65 11.00
CA GLY A 43 6.15 2.88 10.30
C GLY A 43 5.79 2.65 8.85
N ALA A 44 5.88 3.70 8.05
CA ALA A 44 5.45 3.70 6.65
C ALA A 44 6.37 4.55 5.80
N MET A 45 6.23 4.41 4.48
CA MET A 45 6.93 5.29 3.53
C MET A 45 6.29 6.68 3.60
N PRO A 46 7.09 7.74 3.62
CA PRO A 46 6.54 9.10 3.57
C PRO A 46 5.69 9.29 2.31
N GLY A 47 4.51 9.87 2.48
CA GLY A 47 3.60 10.13 1.37
C GLY A 47 2.73 8.96 0.96
N ALA A 48 2.94 7.77 1.51
CA ALA A 48 2.09 6.61 1.20
C ALA A 48 0.71 6.77 1.83
N VAL A 49 -0.28 6.17 1.18
CA VAL A 49 -1.67 6.14 1.67
C VAL A 49 -1.95 4.73 2.16
N ASN A 50 -2.55 4.63 3.34
CA ASN A 50 -2.95 3.34 3.88
C ASN A 50 -4.32 2.94 3.34
N LEU A 51 -4.38 1.76 2.75
CA LEU A 51 -5.65 1.21 2.28
C LEU A 51 -5.65 -0.28 2.53
N HIS A 52 -6.10 -0.66 3.73
CA HIS A 52 -6.02 -2.05 4.17
C HIS A 52 -6.73 -2.98 3.18
N TRP A 53 -6.06 -4.06 2.79
CA TRP A 53 -6.58 -4.99 1.79
C TRP A 53 -7.93 -5.57 2.16
N GLY A 54 -8.19 -5.74 3.46
CA GLY A 54 -9.45 -6.33 3.93
C GLY A 54 -10.69 -5.50 3.60
N ARG A 55 -10.51 -4.22 3.32
CA ARG A 55 -11.65 -3.37 2.94
C ARG A 55 -12.29 -3.79 1.62
N PHE A 56 -11.56 -4.53 0.80
CA PHE A 56 -12.07 -4.96 -0.51
C PHE A 56 -12.78 -6.30 -0.47
N PHE A 57 -12.93 -6.89 0.70
CA PHE A 57 -13.71 -8.11 0.89
C PHE A 57 -15.00 -7.79 1.62
N ASP A 58 -16.09 -8.42 1.17
CA ASP A 58 -17.41 -8.25 1.78
C ASP A 58 -17.63 -9.39 2.78
N SER A 59 -17.40 -9.12 4.07
CA SER A 59 -17.53 -10.13 5.11
C SER A 59 -18.98 -10.58 5.30
N ALA A 60 -19.94 -9.74 4.91
CA ALA A 60 -21.35 -10.09 5.00
C ALA A 60 -21.78 -11.04 3.87
N ASN A 61 -20.94 -11.22 2.86
CA ASN A 61 -21.23 -12.05 1.70
C ASN A 61 -20.10 -13.05 1.45
N ASN A 62 -19.73 -13.81 2.49
CA ASN A 62 -18.74 -14.89 2.43
C ASN A 62 -17.35 -14.44 1.95
N PHE A 63 -16.99 -13.20 2.27
CA PHE A 63 -15.66 -12.65 1.94
C PHE A 63 -15.36 -12.64 0.44
N VAL A 64 -16.38 -12.52 -0.40
CA VAL A 64 -16.13 -12.25 -1.82
C VAL A 64 -15.68 -10.80 -1.97
N PHE A 65 -15.07 -10.49 -3.11
CA PHE A 65 -14.67 -9.11 -3.38
C PHE A 65 -15.89 -8.19 -3.44
N VAL A 66 -15.71 -6.96 -2.94
CA VAL A 66 -16.75 -5.96 -3.06
C VAL A 66 -17.04 -5.65 -4.53
N SER A 67 -18.18 -5.04 -4.82
CA SER A 67 -18.53 -4.65 -6.18
C SER A 67 -17.56 -3.60 -6.71
N PRO A 68 -17.44 -3.45 -8.04
CA PRO A 68 -16.60 -2.38 -8.60
C PRO A 68 -16.99 -1.00 -8.09
N GLU A 69 -18.30 -0.75 -7.93
CA GLU A 69 -18.78 0.53 -7.41
C GLU A 69 -18.28 0.78 -5.98
N ARG A 70 -18.33 -0.25 -5.13
CA ARG A 70 -17.82 -0.11 -3.77
C ARG A 70 -16.30 0.06 -3.75
N ALA A 71 -15.59 -0.67 -4.62
CA ALA A 71 -14.14 -0.52 -4.72
C ALA A 71 -13.77 0.91 -5.12
N ALA A 72 -14.51 1.49 -6.07
CA ALA A 72 -14.28 2.88 -6.48
C ALA A 72 -14.47 3.83 -5.30
N GLU A 73 -15.50 3.62 -4.49
CA GLU A 73 -15.74 4.43 -3.30
C GLU A 73 -14.59 4.33 -2.31
N ILE A 74 -14.06 3.12 -2.11
CA ILE A 74 -12.97 2.91 -1.16
C ILE A 74 -11.74 3.68 -1.59
N PHE A 75 -11.37 3.62 -2.88
CA PHE A 75 -10.23 4.39 -3.38
C PHE A 75 -10.49 5.89 -3.24
N ALA A 76 -11.70 6.34 -3.55
CA ALA A 76 -12.03 7.77 -3.44
C ALA A 76 -11.98 8.25 -2.00
N GLU A 77 -12.45 7.45 -1.06
CA GLU A 77 -12.39 7.79 0.37
C GLU A 77 -10.95 7.97 0.83
N ALA A 78 -10.04 7.16 0.27
CA ALA A 78 -8.61 7.25 0.59
C ALA A 78 -7.91 8.33 -0.24
N LYS A 79 -8.63 9.03 -1.11
CA LYS A 79 -8.08 10.08 -1.98
C LYS A 79 -7.02 9.54 -2.94
N VAL A 80 -7.23 8.31 -3.42
CA VAL A 80 -6.36 7.70 -4.42
C VAL A 80 -7.02 7.84 -5.79
N ASP A 81 -6.30 8.48 -6.72
CA ASP A 81 -6.77 8.62 -8.10
C ASP A 81 -6.39 7.35 -8.87
N VAL A 82 -7.36 6.48 -9.12
CA VAL A 82 -7.09 5.22 -9.81
C VAL A 82 -6.73 5.42 -11.28
N ASN A 83 -6.92 6.62 -11.82
CA ASN A 83 -6.52 6.92 -13.20
C ASN A 83 -5.07 7.38 -13.30
N GLY A 84 -4.44 7.72 -12.18
CA GLY A 84 -3.04 8.11 -12.15
C GLY A 84 -2.11 6.92 -11.94
N PRO A 85 -0.79 7.14 -11.95
CA PRO A 85 0.15 6.06 -11.68
C PRO A 85 0.05 5.57 -10.23
N ILE A 86 0.07 4.26 -10.05
CA ILE A 86 -0.11 3.64 -8.72
C ILE A 86 0.96 2.58 -8.49
N ILE A 87 1.58 2.64 -7.31
CA ILE A 87 2.46 1.59 -6.81
C ILE A 87 1.81 1.02 -5.56
N THR A 88 1.61 -0.29 -5.50
CA THR A 88 1.07 -0.94 -4.31
C THR A 88 2.18 -1.60 -3.51
N THR A 89 2.04 -1.61 -2.20
CA THR A 89 3.01 -2.22 -1.30
C THR A 89 2.28 -2.78 -0.08
N CYS A 90 2.96 -3.65 0.67
CA CYS A 90 2.42 -4.20 1.91
C CYS A 90 3.58 -4.64 2.81
N GLY A 91 3.39 -5.67 3.61
CA GLY A 91 4.45 -6.19 4.45
C GLY A 91 5.47 -7.01 3.69
N SER A 92 5.01 -7.95 2.86
CA SER A 92 5.88 -8.88 2.13
C SER A 92 5.60 -8.95 0.63
N GLY A 93 4.64 -8.18 0.13
CA GLY A 93 4.29 -8.18 -1.29
C GLY A 93 3.06 -8.99 -1.63
N VAL A 94 2.55 -9.77 -0.69
CA VAL A 94 1.43 -10.68 -0.97
C VAL A 94 0.10 -9.94 -1.09
N THR A 95 -0.25 -9.15 -0.08
CA THR A 95 -1.55 -8.48 -0.07
C THR A 95 -1.60 -7.23 -0.94
N ALA A 96 -0.45 -6.67 -1.29
CA ALA A 96 -0.40 -5.53 -2.19
C ALA A 96 -0.98 -5.87 -3.57
N ALA A 97 -0.87 -7.13 -3.99
CA ALA A 97 -1.43 -7.57 -5.27
C ALA A 97 -2.95 -7.44 -5.31
N ILE A 98 -3.61 -7.54 -4.16
CA ILE A 98 -5.06 -7.38 -4.07
C ILE A 98 -5.47 -5.98 -4.50
N LEU A 99 -4.73 -4.95 -4.03
CA LEU A 99 -5.03 -3.57 -4.39
C LEU A 99 -4.85 -3.34 -5.90
N GLY A 100 -3.77 -3.89 -6.46
CA GLY A 100 -3.53 -3.77 -7.90
C GLY A 100 -4.63 -4.44 -8.71
N PHE A 101 -5.05 -5.61 -8.28
CA PHE A 101 -6.14 -6.32 -8.95
C PHE A 101 -7.42 -5.47 -8.95
N MET A 102 -7.70 -4.79 -7.85
CA MET A 102 -8.87 -3.91 -7.78
C MET A 102 -8.75 -2.74 -8.76
N VAL A 103 -7.55 -2.17 -8.88
CA VAL A 103 -7.32 -1.10 -9.85
C VAL A 103 -7.60 -1.61 -11.28
N GLU A 104 -7.09 -2.80 -11.62
CA GLU A 104 -7.34 -3.36 -12.95
C GLU A 104 -8.83 -3.57 -13.22
N ARG A 105 -9.57 -4.00 -12.21
CA ARG A 105 -11.02 -4.21 -12.36
C ARG A 105 -11.76 -2.92 -12.63
N LEU A 106 -11.27 -1.80 -12.10
CA LEU A 106 -11.95 -0.52 -12.23
C LEU A 106 -11.64 0.19 -13.53
N VAL A 107 -10.37 0.22 -13.91
CA VAL A 107 -9.93 1.07 -15.03
C VAL A 107 -9.10 0.32 -16.06
N ASN A 108 -8.88 -0.97 -15.88
CA ASN A 108 -8.17 -1.84 -16.83
C ASN A 108 -6.83 -1.23 -17.25
N LYS A 109 -6.04 -0.79 -16.27
CA LYS A 109 -4.74 -0.19 -16.54
C LYS A 109 -3.66 -0.90 -15.73
N ASP A 110 -2.43 -0.72 -16.15
CA ASP A 110 -1.28 -1.25 -15.45
C ASP A 110 -1.06 -0.54 -14.13
N TRP A 111 -0.52 -1.28 -13.20
CA TRP A 111 -0.11 -0.81 -11.89
C TRP A 111 1.22 -1.45 -11.57
N LEU A 112 1.94 -0.92 -10.59
CA LEU A 112 3.22 -1.48 -10.19
C LEU A 112 3.11 -2.07 -8.80
N LEU A 113 3.76 -3.21 -8.60
CA LEU A 113 3.86 -3.85 -7.29
C LEU A 113 5.28 -3.68 -6.79
N TYR A 114 5.43 -3.07 -5.62
CA TYR A 114 6.73 -3.08 -4.95
C TYR A 114 6.81 -4.38 -4.14
N ASP A 115 7.37 -5.41 -4.76
CA ASP A 115 7.41 -6.76 -4.20
C ASP A 115 8.24 -6.82 -2.93
N GLY A 116 9.33 -6.06 -2.84
CA GLY A 116 10.14 -6.01 -1.63
C GLY A 116 9.35 -5.51 -0.43
N SER A 117 8.43 -4.59 -0.66
CA SER A 117 7.49 -4.09 0.33
C SER A 117 8.18 -3.62 1.61
N TRP A 118 7.46 -3.60 2.72
CA TRP A 118 8.02 -3.12 3.97
C TRP A 118 9.14 -4.02 4.48
N HIS A 119 9.08 -5.31 4.16
CA HIS A 119 10.14 -6.24 4.57
C HIS A 119 11.50 -5.77 4.05
N GLU A 120 11.58 -5.25 2.83
CA GLU A 120 12.82 -4.70 2.31
C GLU A 120 13.06 -3.27 2.77
N TRP A 121 12.05 -2.41 2.60
CA TRP A 121 12.17 -0.98 2.88
C TRP A 121 12.53 -0.71 4.35
N GLY A 122 11.89 -1.44 5.27
CA GLY A 122 12.08 -1.23 6.69
C GLY A 122 13.42 -1.72 7.22
N GLN A 123 14.13 -2.55 6.46
CA GLN A 123 15.44 -3.04 6.87
C GLN A 123 16.58 -2.11 6.44
N ARG A 124 16.35 -1.27 5.47
CA ARG A 124 17.42 -0.47 4.89
C ARG A 124 17.61 0.82 5.68
N PRO A 125 18.87 1.15 6.02
CA PRO A 125 19.11 2.40 6.75
C PRO A 125 18.97 3.64 5.88
N ASP A 126 18.99 3.48 4.56
CA ASP A 126 18.97 4.60 3.62
C ASP A 126 17.59 4.91 3.05
N THR A 127 16.55 4.25 3.52
CA THR A 127 15.17 4.55 3.10
C THR A 127 14.44 5.34 4.19
N PRO A 128 13.76 6.43 3.84
CA PRO A 128 13.05 7.23 4.83
C PRO A 128 11.81 6.52 5.37
N LYS A 129 11.52 6.74 6.64
CA LYS A 129 10.40 6.11 7.33
C LYS A 129 9.67 7.14 8.16
N LEU A 130 8.34 6.98 8.25
CA LEU A 130 7.49 7.90 8.96
C LEU A 130 6.61 7.13 9.93
N VAL A 131 6.60 7.54 11.19
CA VAL A 131 5.71 6.98 12.21
C VAL A 131 4.60 7.99 12.43
N HIS A 132 3.38 7.59 12.11
CA HIS A 132 2.22 8.45 12.22
C HIS A 132 1.58 8.39 13.60
N ALA A 133 1.85 7.33 14.38
CA ALA A 133 1.28 7.19 15.70
C ALA A 133 1.78 8.32 16.59
N SER A 134 0.89 8.85 17.39
CA SER A 134 1.25 9.91 18.33
C SER A 134 2.26 9.37 19.33
N PRO A 135 3.36 10.08 19.51
CA PRO A 135 4.27 9.70 20.58
C PRO A 135 3.58 9.95 21.88
N LYS A 136 3.59 9.78 22.61
CA LYS A 136 2.91 10.24 23.65
C LYS A 136 3.60 10.71 24.62
#